data_f475844dcfd6f31055665c748112c003
#
_entry.id   f475844dcfd6f31055665c748112c003
#
_cell.length_a   1.000
_cell.length_b   1.000
_cell.length_c   1.000
_cell.angle_alpha   90.00
_cell.angle_beta   90.00
_cell.angle_gamma   90.00
#
_symmetry.space_group_name_H-M   'P 1'
#
loop_
_entity.id
_entity.type
_entity.pdbx_description
1 polymer ?
#
loop_
_entity_poly.entity_id
_entity_poly.type
_entity_poly.pdbx_seq_one_letter_code
_entity_poly.pdbx_strand_id
1 'polypeptide(L)'
;MATEQHEAHHPLTRWYIDTRSLTSTISTLPLLETLQPDDQETVKRFYHLRDRHMSLASYLLKYLFIHRACHIPWSKVKISRTPAPHKRPCFIPDADTTANTDKPIPAIEFNVSHQASLVALAGTTIPTLAPALEATITPSPSTQSHPGGNTPEVGIDITCVNERRNTRSQPPPTSIPEFTSFVDIFSEVFSTRELSTIKSLNGIPAHQNTTDAQRVAYGYRLFYTYWALKEAYIKMTGEALLAPWLRSLEFTDVRVLDPAAATGEEGDCWNGPYTGVQTWLDGKKVESVRIEVLAFQEDYLIATAARGAGVGAAAVAEDEEVGRWLAMQEIEIERDVRDCALGRCRCLE
;
A
#
# COMPACT_ATOMS: atom_id res chain seq x y z
N MET A 1 -8.43 -36.20 23.13
CA MET A 1 -7.94 -34.84 23.33
C MET A 1 -7.41 -34.38 21.99
N ALA A 2 -8.22 -33.60 21.26
CA ALA A 2 -7.79 -32.99 20.01
C ALA A 2 -6.89 -31.80 20.39
N THR A 3 -5.63 -31.82 19.97
CA THR A 3 -4.75 -30.68 20.02
C THR A 3 -5.26 -29.67 19.01
N GLU A 4 -5.92 -28.61 19.50
CA GLU A 4 -6.18 -27.41 18.70
C GLU A 4 -4.82 -26.89 18.24
N GLN A 5 -4.54 -27.11 16.95
CA GLN A 5 -3.47 -26.40 16.27
C GLN A 5 -3.93 -24.94 16.13
N HIS A 6 -3.42 -24.07 17.00
CA HIS A 6 -3.49 -22.64 16.77
C HIS A 6 -2.82 -22.37 15.41
N GLU A 7 -3.65 -22.13 14.40
CA GLU A 7 -3.16 -21.58 13.13
C GLU A 7 -2.42 -20.29 13.45
N ALA A 8 -1.15 -20.24 13.10
CA ALA A 8 -0.33 -19.05 13.32
C ALA A 8 -0.91 -17.89 12.50
N HIS A 9 -1.54 -16.96 13.18
CA HIS A 9 -2.06 -15.76 12.54
C HIS A 9 -0.92 -14.90 12.03
N HIS A 10 -0.94 -14.61 10.74
CA HIS A 10 0.04 -13.76 10.07
C HIS A 10 -0.59 -12.37 9.83
N PRO A 11 -0.41 -11.42 10.77
CA PRO A 11 -0.99 -10.10 10.64
C PRO A 11 -0.44 -9.38 9.40
N LEU A 12 -1.22 -8.45 8.85
CA LEU A 12 -0.73 -7.59 7.79
C LEU A 12 0.36 -6.65 8.35
N THR A 13 1.57 -6.85 7.89
CA THR A 13 2.72 -5.98 8.18
C THR A 13 2.65 -4.74 7.33
N ARG A 14 2.87 -3.56 7.91
CA ARG A 14 2.90 -2.28 7.20
C ARG A 14 4.13 -1.49 7.60
N TRP A 15 5.02 -1.24 6.66
CA TRP A 15 6.28 -0.51 6.86
C TRP A 15 6.36 0.72 5.98
N TYR A 16 7.10 1.73 6.42
CA TYR A 16 7.43 2.87 5.58
C TYR A 16 8.87 3.34 5.78
N ILE A 17 9.41 4.00 4.76
CA ILE A 17 10.67 4.74 4.79
C ILE A 17 10.38 6.17 4.35
N ASP A 18 10.77 7.15 5.18
CA ASP A 18 10.80 8.55 4.80
C ASP A 18 12.18 8.89 4.24
N THR A 19 12.26 9.16 2.93
CA THR A 19 13.53 9.45 2.27
C THR A 19 13.91 10.93 2.26
N ARG A 20 13.14 11.82 2.92
CA ARG A 20 13.43 13.26 2.95
C ARG A 20 14.74 13.56 3.67
N SER A 21 14.95 12.96 4.84
CA SER A 21 16.20 13.07 5.59
C SER A 21 17.38 12.54 4.78
N LEU A 22 17.23 11.38 4.18
CA LEU A 22 18.23 10.77 3.32
C LEU A 22 18.63 11.71 2.16
N THR A 23 17.64 12.25 1.45
CA THR A 23 17.87 13.13 0.30
C THR A 23 18.52 14.46 0.68
N SER A 24 18.25 14.98 1.89
CA SER A 24 18.81 16.24 2.37
C SER A 24 20.25 16.11 2.88
N THR A 25 20.66 14.92 3.32
CA THR A 25 21.95 14.72 4.01
C THR A 25 22.95 13.92 3.20
N ILE A 26 22.51 13.05 2.28
CA ILE A 26 23.35 12.08 1.60
C ILE A 26 23.17 12.19 0.09
N SER A 27 24.30 12.26 -0.64
CA SER A 27 24.34 12.24 -2.10
C SER A 27 24.54 10.83 -2.70
N THR A 28 24.78 9.82 -1.84
CA THR A 28 25.03 8.43 -2.21
C THR A 28 23.75 7.60 -2.08
N LEU A 29 23.81 6.37 -2.57
CA LEU A 29 22.74 5.39 -2.51
C LEU A 29 23.14 4.27 -1.52
N PRO A 30 22.80 4.39 -0.22
CA PRO A 30 23.26 3.44 0.80
C PRO A 30 22.74 2.03 0.52
N LEU A 31 23.62 1.02 0.68
CA LEU A 31 23.30 -0.40 0.47
C LEU A 31 22.87 -0.77 -0.96
N LEU A 32 23.03 0.12 -1.95
CA LEU A 32 22.68 -0.18 -3.34
C LEU A 32 23.41 -1.44 -3.84
N GLU A 33 24.67 -1.59 -3.49
CA GLU A 33 25.54 -2.71 -3.86
C GLU A 33 25.06 -4.07 -3.31
N THR A 34 24.16 -4.08 -2.34
CA THR A 34 23.60 -5.30 -1.75
C THR A 34 22.40 -5.85 -2.51
N LEU A 35 21.86 -5.07 -3.46
CA LEU A 35 20.75 -5.48 -4.33
C LEU A 35 21.26 -6.31 -5.51
N GLN A 36 20.37 -7.06 -6.17
CA GLN A 36 20.70 -7.74 -7.43
C GLN A 36 21.08 -6.71 -8.52
N PRO A 37 21.96 -7.05 -9.47
CA PRO A 37 22.46 -6.10 -10.48
C PRO A 37 21.36 -5.39 -11.27
N ASP A 38 20.31 -6.10 -11.70
CA ASP A 38 19.19 -5.52 -12.45
C ASP A 38 18.39 -4.50 -11.63
N ASP A 39 18.24 -4.76 -10.31
CA ASP A 39 17.59 -3.85 -9.38
C ASP A 39 18.42 -2.59 -9.15
N GLN A 40 19.76 -2.74 -9.04
CA GLN A 40 20.69 -1.60 -8.97
C GLN A 40 20.57 -0.70 -10.20
N GLU A 41 20.54 -1.29 -11.39
CA GLU A 41 20.40 -0.53 -12.64
C GLU A 41 19.03 0.17 -12.70
N THR A 42 17.98 -0.45 -12.21
CA THR A 42 16.66 0.18 -12.14
C THR A 42 16.66 1.41 -11.23
N VAL A 43 17.30 1.35 -10.07
CA VAL A 43 17.47 2.51 -9.17
C VAL A 43 18.26 3.63 -9.83
N LYS A 44 19.36 3.30 -10.51
CA LYS A 44 20.25 4.29 -11.16
C LYS A 44 19.62 5.01 -12.34
N ARG A 45 18.58 4.45 -12.99
CA ARG A 45 17.92 5.04 -14.18
C ARG A 45 17.26 6.38 -13.92
N PHE A 46 16.80 6.66 -12.69
CA PHE A 46 16.16 7.93 -12.38
C PHE A 46 17.16 9.09 -12.47
N TYR A 47 16.69 10.21 -13.03
CA TYR A 47 17.54 11.39 -13.20
C TYR A 47 17.78 12.11 -11.87
N HIS A 48 16.71 12.34 -11.09
CA HIS A 48 16.82 13.06 -9.83
C HIS A 48 17.21 12.14 -8.67
N LEU A 49 18.08 12.64 -7.79
CA LEU A 49 18.54 11.90 -6.60
C LEU A 49 17.37 11.50 -5.70
N ARG A 50 16.36 12.37 -5.53
CA ARG A 50 15.15 12.08 -4.76
C ARG A 50 14.44 10.82 -5.27
N ASP A 51 14.30 10.69 -6.58
CA ASP A 51 13.62 9.55 -7.19
C ASP A 51 14.48 8.28 -7.10
N ARG A 52 15.82 8.41 -7.15
CA ARG A 52 16.74 7.31 -6.86
C ARG A 52 16.61 6.82 -5.42
N HIS A 53 16.52 7.73 -4.45
CA HIS A 53 16.33 7.38 -3.04
C HIS A 53 14.98 6.68 -2.81
N MET A 54 13.88 7.17 -3.39
CA MET A 54 12.58 6.50 -3.31
C MET A 54 12.61 5.10 -3.96
N SER A 55 13.23 4.98 -5.14
CA SER A 55 13.40 3.69 -5.80
C SER A 55 14.22 2.72 -4.95
N LEU A 56 15.35 3.18 -4.40
CA LEU A 56 16.19 2.39 -3.50
C LEU A 56 15.41 1.94 -2.27
N ALA A 57 14.73 2.85 -1.59
CA ALA A 57 13.91 2.54 -0.42
C ALA A 57 12.82 1.51 -0.73
N SER A 58 12.20 1.61 -1.91
CA SER A 58 11.22 0.62 -2.40
C SER A 58 11.84 -0.77 -2.55
N TYR A 59 13.06 -0.88 -3.07
CA TYR A 59 13.76 -2.16 -3.15
C TYR A 59 14.19 -2.67 -1.77
N LEU A 60 14.75 -1.82 -0.94
CA LEU A 60 15.18 -2.20 0.40
C LEU A 60 14.02 -2.73 1.26
N LEU A 61 12.83 -2.10 1.20
CA LEU A 61 11.63 -2.62 1.89
C LEU A 61 11.20 -3.99 1.37
N LYS A 62 11.20 -4.20 0.04
CA LYS A 62 10.85 -5.50 -0.56
C LYS A 62 11.84 -6.60 -0.15
N TYR A 63 13.14 -6.29 -0.22
CA TYR A 63 14.17 -7.24 0.19
C TYR A 63 14.07 -7.57 1.68
N LEU A 64 13.87 -6.55 2.53
CA LEU A 64 13.70 -6.74 3.96
C LEU A 64 12.49 -7.61 4.28
N PHE A 65 11.36 -7.35 3.62
CA PHE A 65 10.14 -8.11 3.82
C PHE A 65 10.33 -9.58 3.40
N ILE A 66 10.87 -9.83 2.21
CA ILE A 66 11.12 -11.18 1.70
C ILE A 66 12.13 -11.90 2.62
N HIS A 67 13.24 -11.24 2.96
CA HIS A 67 14.26 -11.80 3.84
C HIS A 67 13.68 -12.25 5.21
N ARG A 68 12.89 -11.38 5.85
CA ARG A 68 12.31 -11.66 7.18
C ARG A 68 11.14 -12.63 7.11
N ALA A 69 10.23 -12.48 6.15
CA ALA A 69 9.05 -13.32 6.05
C ALA A 69 9.36 -14.74 5.56
N CYS A 70 10.33 -14.88 4.66
CA CYS A 70 10.71 -16.16 4.09
C CYS A 70 11.92 -16.81 4.76
N HIS A 71 12.57 -16.15 5.71
CA HIS A 71 13.81 -16.63 6.38
C HIS A 71 14.90 -17.04 5.39
N ILE A 72 15.11 -16.25 4.33
CA ILE A 72 16.15 -16.51 3.32
C ILE A 72 17.26 -15.46 3.39
N PRO A 73 18.51 -15.82 3.05
CA PRO A 73 19.61 -14.86 2.99
C PRO A 73 19.29 -13.69 2.05
N TRP A 74 19.67 -12.47 2.46
CA TRP A 74 19.46 -11.26 1.64
C TRP A 74 19.97 -11.40 0.21
N SER A 75 21.16 -11.99 0.04
CA SER A 75 21.78 -12.20 -1.27
C SER A 75 21.00 -13.15 -2.20
N LYS A 76 20.06 -13.94 -1.64
CA LYS A 76 19.20 -14.85 -2.39
C LYS A 76 17.85 -14.24 -2.75
N VAL A 77 17.54 -13.05 -2.27
CA VAL A 77 16.31 -12.33 -2.62
C VAL A 77 16.36 -11.93 -4.09
N LYS A 78 15.36 -12.36 -4.87
CA LYS A 78 15.15 -12.00 -6.26
C LYS A 78 13.70 -11.55 -6.45
N ILE A 79 13.51 -10.32 -6.86
CA ILE A 79 12.16 -9.80 -7.11
C ILE A 79 11.74 -10.19 -8.53
N SER A 80 10.67 -10.93 -8.62
CA SER A 80 10.01 -11.33 -9.86
C SER A 80 8.82 -10.41 -10.15
N ARG A 81 8.16 -10.63 -11.28
CA ARG A 81 6.91 -9.96 -11.64
C ARG A 81 5.86 -11.01 -12.02
N THR A 82 4.62 -10.76 -11.62
CA THR A 82 3.49 -11.57 -12.07
C THR A 82 3.37 -11.49 -13.60
N PRO A 83 2.71 -12.48 -14.25
CA PRO A 83 2.46 -12.44 -15.69
C PRO A 83 1.72 -11.16 -16.13
N ALA A 84 1.84 -10.84 -17.43
CA ALA A 84 1.02 -9.79 -18.02
C ALA A 84 -0.48 -10.16 -17.89
N PRO A 85 -1.39 -9.18 -17.77
CA PRO A 85 -1.17 -7.73 -17.88
C PRO A 85 -0.64 -7.06 -16.61
N HIS A 86 -0.73 -7.68 -15.45
CA HIS A 86 -0.58 -7.04 -14.16
C HIS A 86 0.87 -6.65 -13.81
N LYS A 87 1.85 -7.55 -14.07
CA LYS A 87 3.30 -7.34 -13.84
C LYS A 87 3.63 -6.79 -12.43
N ARG A 88 2.88 -7.21 -11.41
CA ARG A 88 3.12 -6.81 -10.01
C ARG A 88 4.44 -7.37 -9.52
N PRO A 89 5.19 -6.65 -8.68
CA PRO A 89 6.33 -7.23 -7.97
C PRO A 89 5.85 -8.42 -7.13
N CYS A 90 6.56 -9.53 -7.20
CA CYS A 90 6.29 -10.73 -6.41
C CYS A 90 7.60 -11.44 -6.07
N PHE A 91 7.55 -12.40 -5.18
CA PHE A 91 8.64 -13.29 -4.88
C PHE A 91 8.27 -14.72 -5.27
N ILE A 92 9.11 -15.36 -6.07
CA ILE A 92 8.99 -16.76 -6.45
C ILE A 92 10.31 -17.44 -6.10
N PRO A 93 10.34 -18.35 -5.11
CA PRO A 93 11.56 -19.09 -4.78
C PRO A 93 12.06 -19.88 -5.98
N ASP A 94 13.34 -19.80 -6.27
CA ASP A 94 14.01 -20.64 -7.28
C ASP A 94 14.70 -21.85 -6.62
N ALA A 95 15.24 -22.75 -7.45
CA ALA A 95 15.91 -23.96 -6.98
C ALA A 95 17.12 -23.65 -6.07
N ASP A 96 17.82 -22.54 -6.31
CA ASP A 96 18.97 -22.11 -5.52
C ASP A 96 18.53 -21.57 -4.15
N THR A 97 17.37 -20.93 -4.10
CA THR A 97 16.76 -20.45 -2.85
C THR A 97 16.26 -21.62 -1.99
N THR A 98 15.67 -22.63 -2.61
CA THR A 98 15.07 -23.81 -1.91
C THR A 98 16.11 -24.84 -1.46
N ALA A 99 17.23 -24.96 -2.16
CA ALA A 99 18.24 -26.00 -1.90
C ALA A 99 18.94 -25.89 -0.53
N ASN A 100 18.86 -24.72 0.13
CA ASN A 100 19.58 -24.44 1.38
C ASN A 100 18.67 -24.11 2.57
N THR A 101 17.39 -24.44 2.49
CA THR A 101 16.42 -24.22 3.58
C THR A 101 15.88 -25.54 4.10
N ASP A 102 16.08 -25.81 5.39
CA ASP A 102 15.51 -26.99 6.07
C ASP A 102 13.99 -26.88 6.28
N LYS A 103 13.45 -25.69 6.11
CA LYS A 103 12.02 -25.37 6.28
C LYS A 103 11.40 -24.94 4.95
N PRO A 104 10.12 -25.29 4.70
CA PRO A 104 9.43 -24.79 3.53
C PRO A 104 9.35 -23.27 3.55
N ILE A 105 9.66 -22.62 2.43
CA ILE A 105 9.55 -21.18 2.28
C ILE A 105 8.07 -20.82 2.18
N PRO A 106 7.52 -19.96 3.07
CA PRO A 106 6.13 -19.56 3.00
C PRO A 106 5.88 -18.74 1.73
N ALA A 107 4.72 -18.91 1.13
CA ALA A 107 4.25 -17.98 0.13
C ALA A 107 3.93 -16.64 0.79
N ILE A 108 4.14 -15.55 0.07
CA ILE A 108 3.92 -14.20 0.57
C ILE A 108 3.16 -13.37 -0.45
N GLU A 109 2.39 -12.42 0.05
CA GLU A 109 1.78 -11.35 -0.75
C GLU A 109 2.23 -10.00 -0.22
N PHE A 110 2.60 -9.07 -1.12
CA PHE A 110 2.98 -7.72 -0.73
C PHE A 110 2.72 -6.71 -1.84
N ASN A 111 2.55 -5.46 -1.44
CA ASN A 111 2.43 -4.33 -2.35
C ASN A 111 3.25 -3.14 -1.83
N VAL A 112 3.73 -2.29 -2.75
CA VAL A 112 4.54 -1.12 -2.42
C VAL A 112 4.02 0.09 -3.17
N SER A 113 3.94 1.21 -2.48
CA SER A 113 3.66 2.54 -3.05
C SER A 113 4.71 3.55 -2.64
N HIS A 114 4.89 4.57 -3.46
CA HIS A 114 5.78 5.68 -3.13
C HIS A 114 5.30 6.97 -3.77
N GLN A 115 5.35 8.07 -3.02
CA GLN A 115 5.09 9.42 -3.52
C GLN A 115 5.77 10.47 -2.62
N ALA A 116 6.26 11.53 -3.23
CA ALA A 116 6.79 12.72 -2.55
C ALA A 116 7.78 12.40 -1.42
N SER A 117 8.72 11.48 -1.66
CA SER A 117 9.76 11.02 -0.74
C SER A 117 9.30 10.05 0.36
N LEU A 118 8.05 9.64 0.40
CA LEU A 118 7.56 8.58 1.29
C LEU A 118 7.41 7.28 0.49
N VAL A 119 7.84 6.16 1.06
CA VAL A 119 7.72 4.82 0.47
C VAL A 119 7.09 3.92 1.52
N ALA A 120 6.05 3.16 1.16
CA ALA A 120 5.41 2.22 2.06
C ALA A 120 5.22 0.85 1.43
N LEU A 121 5.26 -0.18 2.27
CA LEU A 121 4.98 -1.57 1.95
C LEU A 121 3.89 -2.10 2.87
N ALA A 122 2.93 -2.83 2.30
CA ALA A 122 2.04 -3.71 3.04
C ALA A 122 2.25 -5.14 2.57
N GLY A 123 2.33 -6.10 3.50
CA GLY A 123 2.59 -7.50 3.15
C GLY A 123 2.20 -8.48 4.24
N THR A 124 1.93 -9.72 3.83
CA THR A 124 1.56 -10.83 4.71
C THR A 124 2.13 -12.15 4.19
N THR A 125 2.24 -13.14 5.05
CA THR A 125 2.50 -14.52 4.64
C THR A 125 1.18 -15.23 4.34
N ILE A 126 1.19 -16.09 3.33
CA ILE A 126 0.05 -16.89 2.94
C ILE A 126 0.07 -18.19 3.74
N PRO A 127 -0.96 -18.52 4.52
CA PRO A 127 -1.02 -19.77 5.24
C PRO A 127 -0.83 -20.97 4.29
N THR A 128 0.07 -21.87 4.61
CA THR A 128 0.24 -23.12 3.86
C THR A 128 -0.95 -24.01 4.19
N LEU A 129 -1.90 -24.12 3.26
CA LEU A 129 -2.97 -25.11 3.38
C LEU A 129 -2.36 -26.51 3.39
N ALA A 130 -2.82 -27.37 4.31
CA ALA A 130 -2.36 -28.76 4.39
C ALA A 130 -2.53 -29.48 3.04
N PRO A 131 -1.64 -30.42 2.66
CA PRO A 131 -1.55 -31.03 1.32
C PRO A 131 -2.82 -31.73 0.81
N ALA A 132 -3.83 -31.90 1.65
CA ALA A 132 -5.06 -32.61 1.29
C ALA A 132 -5.97 -31.86 0.29
N LEU A 133 -5.74 -30.56 0.03
CA LEU A 133 -6.57 -29.76 -0.88
C LEU A 133 -5.89 -29.45 -2.23
N GLU A 134 -4.60 -29.75 -2.39
CA GLU A 134 -3.85 -29.46 -3.62
C GLU A 134 -4.28 -30.33 -4.84
N ALA A 135 -5.01 -31.41 -4.63
CA ALA A 135 -5.35 -32.37 -5.70
C ALA A 135 -6.45 -31.91 -6.66
N THR A 136 -7.04 -30.73 -6.52
CA THR A 136 -8.24 -30.34 -7.29
C THR A 136 -8.14 -29.01 -8.05
N ILE A 137 -6.99 -28.35 -8.05
CA ILE A 137 -6.85 -27.08 -8.78
C ILE A 137 -6.00 -27.29 -10.03
N THR A 138 -6.63 -27.72 -11.12
CA THR A 138 -6.09 -27.53 -12.47
C THR A 138 -6.23 -26.07 -12.85
N PRO A 139 -5.16 -25.40 -13.30
CA PRO A 139 -5.27 -24.03 -13.77
C PRO A 139 -6.07 -23.99 -15.07
N SER A 140 -7.30 -23.53 -15.01
CA SER A 140 -8.11 -23.21 -16.19
C SER A 140 -7.73 -21.84 -16.73
N PRO A 141 -7.44 -21.68 -18.02
CA PRO A 141 -6.94 -20.41 -18.59
C PRO A 141 -8.09 -19.48 -19.02
N SER A 142 -9.05 -19.28 -18.18
CA SER A 142 -10.05 -18.19 -18.37
C SER A 142 -10.95 -18.12 -17.16
N THR A 143 -10.62 -17.26 -16.19
CA THR A 143 -11.65 -16.86 -15.22
C THR A 143 -11.40 -15.46 -14.73
N GLN A 144 -12.35 -14.60 -15.01
CA GLN A 144 -12.68 -13.42 -14.27
C GLN A 144 -12.57 -13.75 -12.77
N SER A 145 -11.83 -12.96 -12.01
CA SER A 145 -11.63 -13.08 -10.58
C SER A 145 -12.96 -13.27 -9.85
N HIS A 146 -13.29 -14.52 -9.48
CA HIS A 146 -14.44 -14.77 -8.61
C HIS A 146 -14.16 -14.24 -7.21
N PRO A 147 -15.11 -13.51 -6.58
CA PRO A 147 -15.03 -13.12 -5.19
C PRO A 147 -15.20 -14.35 -4.29
N GLY A 148 -14.12 -14.95 -3.84
CA GLY A 148 -14.17 -16.14 -2.97
C GLY A 148 -12.87 -16.93 -2.82
N GLY A 149 -11.76 -16.48 -3.41
CA GLY A 149 -10.46 -17.12 -3.18
C GLY A 149 -9.92 -16.84 -1.77
N ASN A 150 -9.48 -17.90 -1.08
CA ASN A 150 -8.92 -17.78 0.28
C ASN A 150 -7.50 -17.17 0.30
N THR A 151 -6.91 -16.90 -0.87
CA THR A 151 -5.57 -16.32 -1.00
C THR A 151 -5.59 -14.85 -0.64
N PRO A 152 -4.73 -14.37 0.26
CA PRO A 152 -4.59 -12.95 0.55
C PRO A 152 -4.21 -12.14 -0.68
N GLU A 153 -4.82 -10.98 -0.84
CA GLU A 153 -4.46 -9.95 -1.81
C GLU A 153 -4.36 -8.62 -1.09
N VAL A 154 -3.30 -7.87 -1.37
CA VAL A 154 -2.97 -6.63 -0.67
C VAL A 154 -2.64 -5.52 -1.65
N GLY A 155 -3.16 -4.32 -1.39
CA GLY A 155 -2.80 -3.09 -2.08
C GLY A 155 -2.60 -1.95 -1.10
N ILE A 156 -1.58 -1.14 -1.32
CA ILE A 156 -1.31 0.08 -0.54
C ILE A 156 -1.08 1.24 -1.50
N ASP A 157 -1.62 2.40 -1.16
CA ASP A 157 -1.33 3.64 -1.88
C ASP A 157 -0.95 4.77 -0.95
N ILE A 158 0.03 5.56 -1.38
CA ILE A 158 0.42 6.83 -0.76
C ILE A 158 0.02 7.94 -1.70
N THR A 159 -0.69 8.91 -1.17
CA THR A 159 -1.06 10.13 -1.90
C THR A 159 -0.63 11.37 -1.11
N CYS A 160 0.14 12.25 -1.77
CA CYS A 160 0.54 13.54 -1.21
C CYS A 160 -0.38 14.63 -1.77
N VAL A 161 -1.16 15.26 -0.88
CA VAL A 161 -2.20 16.24 -1.27
C VAL A 161 -1.64 17.56 -1.81
N ASN A 162 -0.36 17.84 -1.56
CA ASN A 162 0.29 19.10 -1.97
C ASN A 162 1.38 18.93 -3.03
N GLU A 163 1.66 17.72 -3.52
CA GLU A 163 2.75 17.50 -4.45
C GLU A 163 2.70 18.40 -5.69
N ARG A 164 1.51 18.63 -6.23
CA ARG A 164 1.30 19.52 -7.37
C ARG A 164 1.43 21.01 -7.01
N ARG A 165 1.22 21.38 -5.75
CA ARG A 165 1.36 22.77 -5.29
C ARG A 165 2.82 23.24 -5.31
N ASN A 166 3.75 22.31 -5.27
CA ASN A 166 5.19 22.60 -5.27
C ASN A 166 5.79 22.68 -6.69
N THR A 167 5.01 22.42 -7.75
CA THR A 167 5.47 22.61 -9.12
C THR A 167 5.21 24.04 -9.56
N ARG A 168 6.28 24.76 -9.96
CA ARG A 168 6.25 26.17 -10.36
C ARG A 168 5.39 26.48 -11.60
N SER A 169 4.91 25.47 -12.31
CA SER A 169 4.25 25.62 -13.61
C SER A 169 2.75 25.91 -13.56
N GLN A 170 2.05 25.52 -12.51
CA GLN A 170 0.63 25.89 -12.30
C GLN A 170 0.32 25.94 -10.81
N PRO A 171 -0.05 27.10 -10.26
CA PRO A 171 -0.56 27.15 -8.89
C PRO A 171 -1.84 26.29 -8.79
N PRO A 172 -2.09 25.68 -7.62
CA PRO A 172 -3.33 24.93 -7.44
C PRO A 172 -4.53 25.86 -7.58
N PRO A 173 -5.67 25.37 -8.04
CA PRO A 173 -6.92 26.13 -8.04
C PRO A 173 -7.18 26.70 -6.63
N THR A 174 -7.57 27.96 -6.60
CA THR A 174 -7.92 28.68 -5.38
C THR A 174 -9.39 28.98 -5.27
N SER A 175 -10.13 28.78 -6.35
CA SER A 175 -11.57 29.01 -6.42
C SER A 175 -12.35 27.69 -6.59
N ILE A 176 -13.59 27.67 -6.10
CA ILE A 176 -14.48 26.51 -6.21
C ILE A 176 -14.73 26.12 -7.69
N PRO A 177 -14.97 27.06 -8.64
CA PRO A 177 -15.13 26.69 -10.05
C PRO A 177 -13.91 26.01 -10.66
N GLU A 178 -12.71 26.50 -10.36
CA GLU A 178 -11.46 25.88 -10.85
C GLU A 178 -11.27 24.49 -10.25
N PHE A 179 -11.55 24.31 -8.96
CA PHE A 179 -11.53 22.99 -8.31
C PHE A 179 -12.52 22.03 -8.96
N THR A 180 -13.75 22.49 -9.23
CA THR A 180 -14.78 21.68 -9.91
C THR A 180 -14.30 21.23 -11.29
N SER A 181 -13.71 22.15 -12.07
CA SER A 181 -13.15 21.83 -13.39
C SER A 181 -11.99 20.86 -13.31
N PHE A 182 -11.14 20.97 -12.27
CA PHE A 182 -10.08 19.98 -12.01
C PHE A 182 -10.65 18.60 -11.74
N VAL A 183 -11.69 18.48 -10.92
CA VAL A 183 -12.32 17.17 -10.58
C VAL A 183 -12.94 16.54 -11.83
N ASP A 184 -13.50 17.33 -12.75
CA ASP A 184 -14.13 16.85 -14.00
C ASP A 184 -13.15 16.13 -14.94
N ILE A 185 -11.85 16.44 -14.87
CA ILE A 185 -10.79 15.75 -15.63
C ILE A 185 -10.76 14.24 -15.32
N PHE A 186 -11.21 13.85 -14.13
CA PHE A 186 -11.15 12.48 -13.64
C PHE A 186 -12.47 11.70 -13.78
N SER A 187 -13.33 12.14 -14.71
CA SER A 187 -14.63 11.50 -14.99
C SER A 187 -14.53 10.03 -15.43
N GLU A 188 -13.38 9.60 -15.93
CA GLU A 188 -13.13 8.20 -16.30
C GLU A 188 -12.62 7.35 -15.13
N VAL A 189 -12.27 7.98 -14.00
CA VAL A 189 -11.76 7.29 -12.79
C VAL A 189 -12.85 7.15 -11.73
N PHE A 190 -13.59 8.23 -11.49
CA PHE A 190 -14.60 8.28 -10.44
C PHE A 190 -16.01 8.05 -10.99
N SER A 191 -16.86 7.43 -10.19
CA SER A 191 -18.28 7.32 -10.50
C SER A 191 -18.96 8.68 -10.45
N THR A 192 -20.15 8.78 -11.06
CA THR A 192 -20.96 9.99 -11.00
C THR A 192 -21.28 10.42 -9.57
N ARG A 193 -21.51 9.44 -8.68
CA ARG A 193 -21.79 9.69 -7.26
C ARG A 193 -20.57 10.26 -6.54
N GLU A 194 -19.39 9.67 -6.75
CA GLU A 194 -18.15 10.15 -6.17
C GLU A 194 -17.79 11.55 -6.66
N LEU A 195 -17.90 11.81 -7.96
CA LEU A 195 -17.69 13.15 -8.53
C LEU A 195 -18.64 14.19 -7.91
N SER A 196 -19.93 13.85 -7.77
CA SER A 196 -20.90 14.71 -7.10
C SER A 196 -20.54 14.98 -5.65
N THR A 197 -20.13 13.94 -4.90
CA THR A 197 -19.72 14.05 -3.50
C THR A 197 -18.50 14.95 -3.35
N ILE A 198 -17.45 14.74 -4.17
CA ILE A 198 -16.23 15.54 -4.13
C ILE A 198 -16.51 17.02 -4.43
N LYS A 199 -17.32 17.30 -5.47
CA LYS A 199 -17.65 18.67 -5.89
C LYS A 199 -18.60 19.38 -4.92
N SER A 200 -19.45 18.64 -4.21
CA SER A 200 -20.41 19.24 -3.27
C SER A 200 -19.72 19.90 -2.09
N LEU A 201 -18.48 19.48 -1.76
CA LEU A 201 -17.74 19.92 -0.57
C LEU A 201 -18.53 19.75 0.73
N ASN A 202 -19.49 18.81 0.74
CA ASN A 202 -20.30 18.47 1.90
C ASN A 202 -19.42 17.68 2.89
N GLY A 203 -19.46 18.09 4.16
CA GLY A 203 -18.64 17.50 5.23
C GLY A 203 -17.73 18.51 5.91
N ILE A 204 -17.65 19.73 5.39
CA ILE A 204 -17.02 20.84 6.12
C ILE A 204 -17.93 21.17 7.31
N PRO A 205 -17.43 21.19 8.55
CA PRO A 205 -18.22 21.52 9.73
C PRO A 205 -18.90 22.88 9.55
N ALA A 206 -20.23 22.92 9.67
CA ALA A 206 -21.07 24.09 9.36
C ALA A 206 -20.87 25.30 10.31
N HIS A 207 -20.08 25.13 11.39
CA HIS A 207 -19.91 26.16 12.43
C HIS A 207 -18.73 27.10 12.19
N GLN A 208 -18.02 26.94 11.08
CA GLN A 208 -16.91 27.81 10.72
C GLN A 208 -17.29 28.67 9.52
N ASN A 209 -17.06 29.98 9.60
CA ASN A 209 -17.04 30.89 8.45
C ASN A 209 -15.86 30.46 7.55
N THR A 210 -16.02 29.32 6.84
CA THR A 210 -14.97 28.78 5.97
C THR A 210 -14.87 29.62 4.71
N THR A 211 -13.66 30.09 4.45
CA THR A 211 -13.33 30.77 3.21
C THR A 211 -13.35 29.80 2.02
N ASP A 212 -13.52 30.30 0.79
CA ASP A 212 -13.44 29.43 -0.39
C ASP A 212 -12.10 28.71 -0.50
N ALA A 213 -11.01 29.33 -0.07
CA ALA A 213 -9.70 28.69 -0.03
C ALA A 213 -9.67 27.47 0.92
N GLN A 214 -10.30 27.56 2.08
CA GLN A 214 -10.41 26.43 3.03
C GLN A 214 -11.31 25.32 2.46
N ARG A 215 -12.41 25.70 1.79
CA ARG A 215 -13.30 24.73 1.12
C ARG A 215 -12.59 24.00 -0.01
N VAL A 216 -11.81 24.70 -0.81
CA VAL A 216 -10.99 24.12 -1.87
C VAL A 216 -9.90 23.21 -1.30
N ALA A 217 -9.23 23.61 -0.21
CA ALA A 217 -8.23 22.77 0.46
C ALA A 217 -8.86 21.47 0.98
N TYR A 218 -10.03 21.53 1.61
CA TYR A 218 -10.81 20.36 2.00
C TYR A 218 -11.19 19.50 0.79
N GLY A 219 -11.65 20.12 -0.30
CA GLY A 219 -12.02 19.44 -1.53
C GLY A 219 -10.87 18.64 -2.13
N TYR A 220 -9.67 19.22 -2.15
CA TYR A 220 -8.46 18.50 -2.57
C TYR A 220 -8.16 17.31 -1.68
N ARG A 221 -8.24 17.48 -0.36
CA ARG A 221 -7.99 16.37 0.55
C ARG A 221 -9.02 15.26 0.40
N LEU A 222 -10.29 15.60 0.18
CA LEU A 222 -11.35 14.64 -0.13
C LEU A 222 -11.10 13.93 -1.48
N PHE A 223 -10.75 14.68 -2.53
CA PHE A 223 -10.38 14.14 -3.83
C PHE A 223 -9.24 13.12 -3.72
N TYR A 224 -8.16 13.50 -3.03
CA TYR A 224 -7.01 12.62 -2.86
C TYR A 224 -7.30 11.43 -1.94
N THR A 225 -8.25 11.54 -1.00
CA THR A 225 -8.73 10.38 -0.25
C THR A 225 -9.39 9.36 -1.17
N TYR A 226 -10.31 9.81 -2.04
CA TYR A 226 -10.92 8.93 -3.05
C TYR A 226 -9.90 8.35 -4.02
N TRP A 227 -8.91 9.14 -4.43
CA TRP A 227 -7.84 8.69 -5.30
C TRP A 227 -7.02 7.56 -4.64
N ALA A 228 -6.59 7.75 -3.40
CA ALA A 228 -5.84 6.73 -2.65
C ALA A 228 -6.65 5.44 -2.47
N LEU A 229 -7.95 5.53 -2.23
CA LEU A 229 -8.85 4.38 -2.16
C LEU A 229 -8.92 3.61 -3.47
N LYS A 230 -9.10 4.29 -4.61
CA LYS A 230 -9.10 3.67 -5.95
C LYS A 230 -7.78 2.96 -6.23
N GLU A 231 -6.66 3.66 -6.02
CA GLU A 231 -5.32 3.12 -6.25
C GLU A 231 -5.02 1.92 -5.36
N ALA A 232 -5.36 1.97 -4.06
CA ALA A 232 -5.15 0.84 -3.17
C ALA A 232 -5.97 -0.39 -3.60
N TYR A 233 -7.22 -0.18 -4.02
CA TYR A 233 -8.07 -1.27 -4.51
C TYR A 233 -7.53 -1.87 -5.83
N ILE A 234 -7.15 -1.03 -6.80
CA ILE A 234 -6.55 -1.48 -8.06
C ILE A 234 -5.25 -2.25 -7.82
N LYS A 235 -4.41 -1.75 -6.92
CA LYS A 235 -3.16 -2.43 -6.54
C LYS A 235 -3.41 -3.77 -5.86
N MET A 236 -4.47 -3.88 -5.05
CA MET A 236 -4.91 -5.14 -4.45
C MET A 236 -5.33 -6.15 -5.52
N THR A 237 -6.17 -5.75 -6.47
CA THR A 237 -6.60 -6.63 -7.57
C THR A 237 -5.50 -6.89 -8.60
N GLY A 238 -4.45 -6.08 -8.61
CA GLY A 238 -3.34 -6.19 -9.56
C GLY A 238 -3.63 -5.61 -10.93
N GLU A 239 -4.72 -4.89 -11.11
CA GLU A 239 -5.08 -4.26 -12.37
C GLU A 239 -4.47 -2.85 -12.50
N ALA A 240 -4.73 -2.18 -13.61
CA ALA A 240 -4.25 -0.83 -13.86
C ALA A 240 -5.40 0.19 -13.81
N LEU A 241 -5.06 1.48 -13.74
CA LEU A 241 -6.00 2.61 -13.75
C LEU A 241 -7.00 2.63 -14.93
N LEU A 242 -6.76 1.82 -15.95
CA LEU A 242 -7.65 1.70 -17.12
C LEU A 242 -8.56 0.47 -17.01
N ALA A 243 -8.71 -0.14 -15.84
CA ALA A 243 -9.63 -1.24 -15.63
C ALA A 243 -11.07 -0.83 -16.04
N PRO A 244 -11.76 -1.59 -16.89
CA PRO A 244 -13.07 -1.19 -17.41
C PRO A 244 -14.14 -0.96 -16.34
N TRP A 245 -13.98 -1.62 -15.19
CA TRP A 245 -14.88 -1.54 -14.03
C TRP A 245 -14.57 -0.39 -13.07
N LEU A 246 -13.53 0.40 -13.32
CA LEU A 246 -13.07 1.42 -12.35
C LEU A 246 -14.15 2.45 -12.00
N ARG A 247 -14.98 2.83 -12.96
CA ARG A 247 -16.12 3.72 -12.72
C ARG A 247 -17.29 3.07 -11.98
N SER A 248 -17.37 1.74 -12.03
CA SER A 248 -18.36 0.94 -11.28
C SER A 248 -17.91 0.61 -9.86
N LEU A 249 -16.63 0.81 -9.54
CA LEU A 249 -16.12 0.75 -8.19
C LEU A 249 -16.46 2.05 -7.47
N GLU A 250 -17.22 1.98 -6.40
CA GLU A 250 -17.64 3.15 -5.63
C GLU A 250 -17.26 2.97 -4.16
N PHE A 251 -16.90 4.09 -3.54
CA PHE A 251 -16.69 4.15 -2.10
C PHE A 251 -17.72 5.08 -1.46
N THR A 252 -18.30 4.63 -0.33
CA THR A 252 -19.20 5.44 0.49
C THR A 252 -18.66 5.53 1.92
N ASP A 253 -19.26 6.42 2.71
CA ASP A 253 -18.82 6.71 4.08
C ASP A 253 -17.34 7.16 4.17
N VAL A 254 -16.85 7.77 3.08
CA VAL A 254 -15.49 8.32 3.03
C VAL A 254 -15.42 9.58 3.89
N ARG A 255 -14.43 9.62 4.77
CA ARG A 255 -14.14 10.79 5.62
C ARG A 255 -12.79 11.37 5.28
N VAL A 256 -12.71 12.68 5.30
CA VAL A 256 -11.44 13.40 5.26
C VAL A 256 -10.84 13.33 6.66
N LEU A 257 -9.67 12.71 6.76
CA LEU A 257 -8.90 12.72 7.99
C LEU A 257 -8.20 14.06 8.15
N ASP A 258 -8.24 14.60 9.35
CA ASP A 258 -7.46 15.80 9.66
C ASP A 258 -5.96 15.51 9.50
N PRO A 259 -5.15 16.53 9.15
CA PRO A 259 -3.71 16.41 9.21
C PRO A 259 -3.27 15.92 10.58
N ALA A 260 -2.33 14.98 10.61
CA ALA A 260 -1.70 14.60 11.87
C ALA A 260 -0.83 15.79 12.32
N ALA A 261 -1.21 16.41 13.43
CA ALA A 261 -0.41 17.49 14.00
C ALA A 261 0.98 16.93 14.36
N ALA A 262 2.03 17.64 13.97
CA ALA A 262 3.35 17.41 14.53
C ALA A 262 3.31 17.89 15.99
N THR A 263 2.75 17.09 16.88
CA THR A 263 2.87 17.30 18.33
C THR A 263 4.33 17.09 18.66
N GLY A 264 4.99 18.09 19.23
CA GLY A 264 6.45 18.13 19.44
C GLY A 264 7.02 17.11 20.44
N GLU A 265 6.33 16.02 20.69
CA GLU A 265 6.83 14.82 21.36
C GLU A 265 7.06 13.73 20.29
N GLU A 266 8.24 13.13 20.29
CA GLU A 266 8.60 12.01 19.42
C GLU A 266 7.52 10.94 19.49
N GLY A 267 6.66 10.82 18.46
CA GLY A 267 5.80 9.66 18.44
C GLY A 267 4.62 9.67 17.48
N ASP A 268 3.89 10.71 17.25
CA ASP A 268 2.61 10.54 16.55
C ASP A 268 2.41 11.52 15.37
N CYS A 269 3.12 11.19 14.26
CA CYS A 269 2.87 11.83 12.96
C CYS A 269 1.68 11.20 12.22
N TRP A 270 0.88 10.34 12.86
CA TRP A 270 -0.21 9.58 12.26
C TRP A 270 -1.57 9.99 12.81
N ASN A 271 -2.58 10.05 11.95
CA ASN A 271 -3.99 10.19 12.31
C ASN A 271 -4.81 9.07 11.63
N GLY A 272 -5.72 8.46 12.36
CA GLY A 272 -6.47 7.26 11.94
C GLY A 272 -6.13 6.07 12.86
N PRO A 273 -6.39 4.80 12.45
CA PRO A 273 -6.98 4.38 11.19
C PRO A 273 -8.48 4.65 11.08
N TYR A 274 -8.94 5.05 9.91
CA TYR A 274 -10.35 5.09 9.58
C TYR A 274 -10.74 3.86 8.77
N THR A 275 -11.67 3.09 9.28
CA THR A 275 -12.12 1.79 8.73
C THR A 275 -13.57 1.77 8.26
N GLY A 276 -14.25 2.93 8.32
CA GLY A 276 -15.67 3.04 8.02
C GLY A 276 -16.03 3.06 6.53
N VAL A 277 -15.04 3.05 5.63
CA VAL A 277 -15.28 3.07 4.18
C VAL A 277 -16.02 1.81 3.74
N GLN A 278 -17.10 1.99 2.97
CA GLN A 278 -17.83 0.90 2.34
C GLN A 278 -17.47 0.82 0.85
N THR A 279 -17.25 -0.39 0.36
CA THR A 279 -16.87 -0.66 -1.03
C THR A 279 -18.04 -1.24 -1.81
N TRP A 280 -18.26 -0.75 -3.02
CA TRP A 280 -19.30 -1.22 -3.93
C TRP A 280 -18.72 -1.45 -5.31
N LEU A 281 -19.14 -2.52 -5.98
CA LEU A 281 -18.77 -2.81 -7.37
C LEU A 281 -20.04 -3.20 -8.15
N ASP A 282 -20.31 -2.52 -9.26
CA ASP A 282 -21.53 -2.69 -10.04
C ASP A 282 -22.80 -2.58 -9.19
N GLY A 283 -22.82 -1.65 -8.24
CA GLY A 283 -23.94 -1.41 -7.32
C GLY A 283 -24.13 -2.47 -6.24
N LYS A 284 -23.24 -3.45 -6.12
CA LYS A 284 -23.26 -4.48 -5.08
C LYS A 284 -22.17 -4.21 -4.04
N LYS A 285 -22.51 -4.36 -2.78
CA LYS A 285 -21.54 -4.23 -1.68
C LYS A 285 -20.50 -5.35 -1.77
N VAL A 286 -19.22 -4.96 -1.65
CA VAL A 286 -18.09 -5.88 -1.60
C VAL A 286 -17.71 -6.09 -0.14
N GLU A 287 -18.23 -7.16 0.46
CA GLU A 287 -18.04 -7.42 1.89
C GLU A 287 -16.71 -8.06 2.26
N SER A 288 -16.01 -8.66 1.29
CA SER A 288 -14.75 -9.36 1.52
C SER A 288 -13.55 -8.44 1.69
N VAL A 289 -13.65 -7.18 1.25
CA VAL A 289 -12.54 -6.23 1.27
C VAL A 289 -12.57 -5.42 2.56
N ARG A 290 -11.43 -5.39 3.25
CA ARG A 290 -11.14 -4.45 4.33
C ARG A 290 -10.34 -3.29 3.79
N ILE A 291 -10.69 -2.07 4.20
CA ILE A 291 -9.97 -0.85 3.86
C ILE A 291 -9.66 -0.06 5.13
N GLU A 292 -8.45 0.46 5.19
CA GLU A 292 -8.05 1.44 6.19
C GLU A 292 -7.43 2.66 5.52
N VAL A 293 -7.77 3.85 6.01
CA VAL A 293 -7.17 5.12 5.62
C VAL A 293 -6.46 5.73 6.82
N LEU A 294 -5.24 6.19 6.59
CA LEU A 294 -4.41 6.90 7.56
C LEU A 294 -4.00 8.25 6.98
N ALA A 295 -3.85 9.26 7.84
CA ALA A 295 -3.14 10.49 7.51
C ALA A 295 -1.76 10.47 8.16
N PHE A 296 -0.73 10.88 7.43
CA PHE A 296 0.63 11.01 7.92
C PHE A 296 1.09 12.44 7.73
N GLN A 297 1.47 13.08 8.82
CA GLN A 297 1.82 14.49 8.87
C GLN A 297 0.73 15.37 8.22
N GLU A 298 1.09 16.52 7.66
CA GLU A 298 0.13 17.47 7.09
C GLU A 298 -0.43 16.97 5.74
N ASP A 299 0.40 16.35 4.91
CA ASP A 299 0.15 16.24 3.48
C ASP A 299 -0.10 14.83 2.95
N TYR A 300 0.16 13.78 3.71
CA TYR A 300 0.04 12.43 3.18
C TYR A 300 -1.23 11.72 3.63
N LEU A 301 -1.80 10.97 2.70
CA LEU A 301 -2.88 10.02 2.91
C LEU A 301 -2.40 8.65 2.46
N ILE A 302 -2.62 7.63 3.28
CA ILE A 302 -2.25 6.26 2.98
C ILE A 302 -3.50 5.40 3.04
N ALA A 303 -3.88 4.78 1.93
CA ALA A 303 -4.95 3.80 1.89
C ALA A 303 -4.35 2.40 1.77
N THR A 304 -4.85 1.47 2.56
CA THR A 304 -4.55 0.04 2.45
C THR A 304 -5.84 -0.71 2.19
N ALA A 305 -5.85 -1.58 1.19
CA ALA A 305 -6.96 -2.48 0.87
C ALA A 305 -6.46 -3.92 0.90
N ALA A 306 -7.22 -4.83 1.51
CA ALA A 306 -6.89 -6.24 1.49
C ALA A 306 -8.14 -7.11 1.53
N ARG A 307 -8.02 -8.32 0.94
CA ARG A 307 -9.03 -9.38 1.01
C ARG A 307 -8.37 -10.75 1.11
N GLY A 308 -9.14 -11.76 1.47
CA GLY A 308 -8.68 -13.13 1.65
C GLY A 308 -8.33 -13.46 3.10
N ALA A 309 -7.83 -14.68 3.30
CA ALA A 309 -7.61 -15.25 4.63
C ALA A 309 -6.62 -14.40 5.47
N GLY A 310 -6.97 -14.15 6.73
CA GLY A 310 -6.14 -13.46 7.71
C GLY A 310 -6.03 -11.95 7.53
N VAL A 311 -6.44 -11.37 6.39
CA VAL A 311 -6.26 -9.92 6.12
C VAL A 311 -7.53 -9.21 5.68
N GLY A 312 -8.51 -9.94 5.14
CA GLY A 312 -9.77 -9.38 4.66
C GLY A 312 -10.75 -9.02 5.77
N ALA A 313 -11.95 -8.57 5.39
CA ALA A 313 -12.98 -8.16 6.33
C ALA A 313 -13.48 -9.30 7.24
N ALA A 314 -13.48 -10.54 6.77
CA ALA A 314 -13.87 -11.70 7.56
C ALA A 314 -12.94 -11.96 8.76
N ALA A 315 -11.66 -11.66 8.64
CA ALA A 315 -10.68 -11.85 9.70
C ALA A 315 -10.98 -11.00 10.96
N VAL A 316 -11.63 -9.85 10.80
CA VAL A 316 -12.04 -8.98 11.92
C VAL A 316 -13.28 -9.52 12.64
N ALA A 317 -14.15 -10.25 11.91
CA ALA A 317 -15.39 -10.77 12.46
C ALA A 317 -15.18 -12.01 13.34
N GLU A 318 -14.07 -12.73 13.15
CA GLU A 318 -13.73 -13.96 13.88
C GLU A 318 -13.03 -13.67 15.22
N ASP A 319 -12.11 -12.70 15.24
CA ASP A 319 -11.44 -12.23 16.44
C ASP A 319 -10.83 -10.84 16.19
N GLU A 320 -11.19 -9.85 17.03
CA GLU A 320 -10.75 -8.46 16.86
C GLU A 320 -9.21 -8.31 17.06
N GLU A 321 -8.60 -9.17 17.86
CA GLU A 321 -7.15 -9.17 18.10
C GLU A 321 -6.39 -9.85 16.96
N VAL A 322 -6.97 -10.88 16.39
CA VAL A 322 -6.42 -11.69 15.29
C VAL A 322 -6.50 -10.99 13.95
N GLY A 323 -7.62 -10.32 13.66
CA GLY A 323 -7.81 -9.57 12.41
C GLY A 323 -7.12 -8.21 12.39
N ARG A 324 -6.38 -7.82 13.42
CA ARG A 324 -5.80 -6.48 13.52
C ARG A 324 -4.58 -6.34 12.60
N TRP A 325 -4.63 -5.38 11.69
CA TRP A 325 -3.45 -4.98 10.93
C TRP A 325 -2.44 -4.27 11.84
N LEU A 326 -1.16 -4.56 11.65
CA LEU A 326 -0.12 -3.87 12.42
C LEU A 326 -0.10 -2.38 12.07
N ALA A 327 0.21 -1.54 13.04
CA ALA A 327 0.43 -0.11 12.81
C ALA A 327 1.53 0.11 11.75
N MET A 328 1.51 1.26 11.11
CA MET A 328 2.61 1.67 10.22
C MET A 328 3.89 1.81 11.02
N GLN A 329 4.90 1.01 10.68
CA GLN A 329 6.20 1.01 11.33
C GLN A 329 7.24 1.71 10.46
N GLU A 330 7.95 2.67 11.03
CA GLU A 330 9.09 3.29 10.37
C GLU A 330 10.27 2.32 10.29
N ILE A 331 10.84 2.21 9.10
CA ILE A 331 12.06 1.45 8.84
C ILE A 331 13.17 2.45 8.54
N GLU A 332 14.17 2.48 9.40
CA GLU A 332 15.38 3.25 9.19
C GLU A 332 16.46 2.37 8.54
N ILE A 333 17.03 2.85 7.42
CA ILE A 333 17.96 2.05 6.60
C ILE A 333 19.16 1.58 7.43
N GLU A 334 19.74 2.46 8.25
CA GLU A 334 20.91 2.13 9.06
C GLU A 334 20.60 1.18 10.21
N ARG A 335 19.48 1.39 10.90
CA ARG A 335 19.08 0.61 12.08
C ARG A 335 18.47 -0.76 11.71
N ASP A 336 17.55 -0.77 10.71
CA ASP A 336 16.67 -1.92 10.50
C ASP A 336 17.06 -2.76 9.28
N VAL A 337 17.78 -2.17 8.31
CA VAL A 337 18.10 -2.83 7.03
C VAL A 337 19.56 -3.24 6.95
N ARG A 338 20.48 -2.41 7.42
CA ARG A 338 21.92 -2.60 7.20
C ARG A 338 22.42 -3.98 7.60
N ASP A 339 22.09 -4.44 8.79
CA ASP A 339 22.59 -5.73 9.28
C ASP A 339 21.98 -6.91 8.50
N CYS A 340 20.73 -6.82 8.07
CA CYS A 340 20.11 -7.80 7.19
C CYS A 340 20.80 -7.82 5.81
N ALA A 341 21.03 -6.65 5.23
CA ALA A 341 21.65 -6.50 3.92
C ALA A 341 23.11 -6.99 3.89
N LEU A 342 23.83 -6.88 5.01
CA LEU A 342 25.20 -7.32 5.15
C LEU A 342 25.36 -8.76 5.72
N GLY A 343 24.24 -9.47 5.93
CA GLY A 343 24.25 -10.84 6.48
C GLY A 343 24.70 -10.94 7.93
N ARG A 344 24.49 -9.90 8.74
CA ARG A 344 24.87 -9.81 10.16
C ARG A 344 23.68 -9.92 11.11
N CYS A 345 22.47 -9.95 10.59
CA CYS A 345 21.25 -10.04 11.39
C CYS A 345 21.04 -11.47 11.92
N ARG A 346 20.16 -11.60 12.92
CA ARG A 346 19.71 -12.89 13.46
C ARG A 346 18.35 -13.34 12.92
N CYS A 347 17.88 -12.72 11.84
CA CYS A 347 16.55 -13.02 11.28
C CYS A 347 16.44 -14.45 10.72
N LEU A 348 17.58 -15.14 10.51
CA LEU A 348 17.63 -16.49 9.97
C LEU A 348 17.79 -17.57 11.06
N GLU A 349 18.04 -17.19 12.31
CA GLU A 349 18.11 -18.08 13.46
C GLU A 349 16.67 -18.41 13.92
#